data_56a40f873f7145c73a143c3f74c7b319
#
_entry.id   56a40f873f7145c73a143c3f74c7b319
#
_cell.length_a   1.000
_cell.length_b   1.000
_cell.length_c   1.000
_cell.angle_alpha   90.00
_cell.angle_beta   90.00
_cell.angle_gamma   90.00
#
_symmetry.space_group_name_H-M   'P 1'
#
loop_
_entity.id
_entity.type
_entity.pdbx_description
1 polymer ?
#
loop_
_entity_poly.entity_id
_entity_poly.type
_entity_poly.pdbx_seq_one_letter_code
_entity_poly.pdbx_strand_id
1 'polypeptide(L)'
;MALGAALLTIPTWAGSQTDARMHATATRVLGTCGQVTRVTDYPGMAVYHQAGGGFAIVSSDKNAPAVLAYSPDGQFDPSSDNPGFNWWFNAIKRAPRHDPILPDPGRFPSSVAPLIKTKWGQNEPFRYMCPFLNYEPDMSKYGIYLPDTTHNAVGCGPAAMAQLLNFYQFPDHGRGCRSVVVKYDQANVTLTVDFETATYDWENMLDDYSGGYTHEQGAAAALLCYHAAVAAQANWTRLGGATFDNNILTAMIEHFNYNDSAKFLNRPLYDDVTWVEMIYESLSNGHPVLYSGKDINFEVGILVGHNFIIDGYDENGLVHVNWGWHGQQDGYYDIATLTVGKLSFDDWQGMYVDLYPNRTALLGDVNGDGSVDIVDASTLIDILLTGSDNYGPEADVNEDGNVDIADASILIDTLLFK
;
A
#
# COMPACT_ATOMS: atom_id res chain seq x y z
N MET A 1 -0.84 -36.39 -49.63
CA MET A 1 0.01 -35.33 -49.05
C MET A 1 -0.36 -35.25 -47.57
N ALA A 2 0.52 -35.78 -46.71
CA ALA A 2 0.33 -35.75 -45.26
C ALA A 2 1.06 -34.50 -44.75
N LEU A 3 0.28 -33.59 -44.14
CA LEU A 3 0.86 -32.45 -43.39
C LEU A 3 1.41 -32.97 -42.06
N GLY A 4 2.72 -32.96 -41.93
CA GLY A 4 3.41 -33.23 -40.69
C GLY A 4 3.23 -32.02 -39.72
N ALA A 5 2.58 -32.24 -38.61
CA ALA A 5 2.58 -31.31 -37.49
C ALA A 5 4.01 -31.27 -36.88
N ALA A 6 4.69 -30.14 -37.06
CA ALA A 6 5.93 -29.90 -36.36
C ALA A 6 5.62 -29.61 -34.89
N LEU A 7 5.93 -30.56 -34.02
CA LEU A 7 6.03 -30.34 -32.58
C LEU A 7 7.15 -29.34 -32.33
N LEU A 8 6.78 -28.10 -31.98
CA LEU A 8 7.69 -27.11 -31.43
C LEU A 8 8.18 -27.64 -30.08
N THR A 9 9.36 -28.23 -30.07
CA THR A 9 10.07 -28.54 -28.83
C THR A 9 10.49 -27.23 -28.18
N ILE A 10 9.83 -26.87 -27.09
CA ILE A 10 10.26 -25.79 -26.21
C ILE A 10 11.66 -26.17 -25.70
N PRO A 11 12.69 -25.31 -25.84
CA PRO A 11 14.00 -25.63 -25.32
C PRO A 11 13.93 -25.82 -23.82
N THR A 12 14.31 -27.03 -23.35
CA THR A 12 14.52 -27.29 -21.93
C THR A 12 15.77 -26.50 -21.50
N TRP A 13 15.53 -25.39 -20.78
CA TRP A 13 16.60 -24.61 -20.18
C TRP A 13 17.38 -25.48 -19.20
N ALA A 14 18.70 -25.60 -19.40
CA ALA A 14 19.57 -26.25 -18.45
C ALA A 14 19.59 -25.47 -17.14
N GLY A 15 18.67 -25.79 -16.23
CA GLY A 15 18.48 -25.07 -14.96
C GLY A 15 17.05 -24.99 -14.46
N SER A 16 16.05 -25.57 -15.18
CA SER A 16 14.66 -25.55 -14.73
C SER A 16 14.42 -26.39 -13.47
N GLN A 17 13.53 -25.90 -12.59
CA GLN A 17 13.02 -26.67 -11.46
C GLN A 17 12.09 -27.78 -11.96
N THR A 18 12.03 -28.90 -11.22
CA THR A 18 11.06 -29.96 -11.52
C THR A 18 9.64 -29.52 -11.09
N ASP A 19 8.61 -30.04 -11.77
CA ASP A 19 7.20 -29.77 -11.41
C ASP A 19 6.89 -30.14 -9.95
N ALA A 20 7.44 -31.23 -9.45
CA ALA A 20 7.27 -31.63 -8.06
C ALA A 20 7.86 -30.62 -7.07
N ARG A 21 9.00 -30.00 -7.39
CA ARG A 21 9.63 -28.99 -6.54
C ARG A 21 8.83 -27.69 -6.57
N MET A 22 8.37 -27.24 -7.73
CA MET A 22 7.53 -26.05 -7.84
C MET A 22 6.21 -26.23 -7.10
N HIS A 23 5.55 -27.39 -7.21
CA HIS A 23 4.34 -27.70 -6.47
C HIS A 23 4.57 -27.71 -4.95
N ALA A 24 5.66 -28.32 -4.49
CA ALA A 24 6.03 -28.30 -3.06
C ALA A 24 6.29 -26.87 -2.55
N THR A 25 6.91 -26.01 -3.37
CA THR A 25 7.13 -24.61 -3.05
C THR A 25 5.80 -23.85 -2.92
N ALA A 26 4.88 -24.01 -3.88
CA ALA A 26 3.57 -23.40 -3.82
C ALA A 26 2.77 -23.86 -2.58
N THR A 27 2.80 -25.17 -2.26
CA THR A 27 2.14 -25.72 -1.08
C THR A 27 2.72 -25.15 0.22
N ARG A 28 4.03 -24.93 0.28
CA ARG A 28 4.67 -24.38 1.48
C ARG A 28 4.18 -22.96 1.79
N VAL A 29 4.08 -22.09 0.79
CA VAL A 29 3.70 -20.67 1.01
C VAL A 29 2.19 -20.48 1.14
N LEU A 30 1.38 -21.37 0.52
CA LEU A 30 -0.08 -21.32 0.66
C LEU A 30 -0.59 -22.09 1.90
N GLY A 31 0.27 -22.91 2.51
CA GLY A 31 -0.12 -23.74 3.64
C GLY A 31 -0.90 -24.99 3.23
N THR A 32 -1.42 -25.72 4.23
CA THR A 32 -2.06 -27.05 4.04
C THR A 32 -3.58 -27.01 4.11
N CYS A 33 -4.20 -25.83 4.11
CA CYS A 33 -5.65 -25.70 4.31
C CYS A 33 -6.52 -26.17 3.13
N GLY A 34 -5.92 -26.41 1.94
CA GLY A 34 -6.64 -26.84 0.76
C GLY A 34 -5.72 -27.52 -0.28
N GLN A 35 -6.34 -28.15 -1.27
CA GLN A 35 -5.58 -28.73 -2.37
C GLN A 35 -4.97 -27.64 -3.23
N VAL A 36 -3.66 -27.70 -3.45
CA VAL A 36 -2.93 -26.80 -4.34
C VAL A 36 -2.87 -27.43 -5.73
N THR A 37 -3.28 -26.67 -6.75
CA THR A 37 -3.31 -27.12 -8.14
C THR A 37 -2.63 -26.11 -9.05
N ARG A 38 -1.84 -26.59 -10.01
CA ARG A 38 -1.25 -25.78 -11.07
C ARG A 38 -2.35 -25.41 -12.08
N VAL A 39 -2.50 -24.11 -12.36
CA VAL A 39 -3.61 -23.61 -13.19
C VAL A 39 -3.15 -23.04 -14.53
N THR A 40 -1.97 -22.45 -14.59
CA THR A 40 -1.42 -21.89 -15.83
C THR A 40 0.10 -21.74 -15.76
N ASP A 41 0.72 -21.57 -16.93
CA ASP A 41 2.14 -21.38 -17.11
C ASP A 41 2.43 -20.12 -17.92
N TYR A 42 3.52 -19.48 -17.54
CA TYR A 42 4.15 -18.40 -18.29
C TYR A 42 5.63 -18.70 -18.49
N PRO A 43 6.33 -18.07 -19.43
CA PRO A 43 7.76 -18.24 -19.58
C PRO A 43 8.49 -18.00 -18.25
N GLY A 44 9.18 -19.02 -17.76
CA GLY A 44 9.96 -18.94 -16.51
C GLY A 44 9.18 -19.06 -15.20
N MET A 45 7.86 -19.28 -15.21
CA MET A 45 7.06 -19.41 -13.98
C MET A 45 5.77 -20.19 -14.18
N ALA A 46 5.24 -20.73 -13.08
CA ALA A 46 3.95 -21.41 -13.01
C ALA A 46 3.07 -20.80 -11.92
N VAL A 47 1.77 -20.78 -12.16
CA VAL A 47 0.76 -20.29 -11.22
C VAL A 47 0.01 -21.47 -10.62
N TYR A 48 -0.15 -21.41 -9.31
CA TYR A 48 -0.87 -22.38 -8.50
C TYR A 48 -2.03 -21.71 -7.77
N HIS A 49 -3.16 -22.40 -7.68
CA HIS A 49 -4.28 -22.01 -6.83
C HIS A 49 -4.47 -23.00 -5.69
N GLN A 50 -4.94 -22.52 -4.56
CA GLN A 50 -5.38 -23.34 -3.44
C GLN A 50 -6.91 -23.39 -3.40
N ALA A 51 -7.46 -24.56 -3.15
CA ALA A 51 -8.90 -24.72 -2.94
C ALA A 51 -9.34 -23.95 -1.68
N GLY A 52 -10.33 -23.09 -1.82
CA GLY A 52 -10.80 -22.21 -0.73
C GLY A 52 -10.24 -20.78 -0.76
N GLY A 53 -9.31 -20.50 -1.64
CA GLY A 53 -8.65 -19.20 -1.81
C GLY A 53 -7.14 -19.31 -1.73
N GLY A 54 -6.44 -18.31 -2.25
CA GLY A 54 -5.00 -18.25 -2.31
C GLY A 54 -4.42 -18.63 -3.68
N PHE A 55 -3.33 -17.95 -4.05
CA PHE A 55 -2.52 -18.28 -5.22
C PHE A 55 -1.04 -18.16 -4.92
N ALA A 56 -0.22 -18.87 -5.69
CA ALA A 56 1.24 -18.70 -5.70
C ALA A 56 1.78 -18.68 -7.12
N ILE A 57 2.73 -17.80 -7.38
CA ILE A 57 3.52 -17.73 -8.61
C ILE A 57 4.92 -18.20 -8.28
N VAL A 58 5.32 -19.31 -8.86
CA VAL A 58 6.58 -20.00 -8.56
C VAL A 58 7.49 -19.97 -9.79
N SER A 59 8.75 -19.60 -9.58
CA SER A 59 9.75 -19.60 -10.64
C SER A 59 10.05 -21.02 -11.10
N SER A 60 10.23 -21.21 -12.41
CA SER A 60 10.79 -22.44 -12.97
C SER A 60 12.31 -22.38 -13.08
N ASP A 61 12.96 -21.24 -12.83
CA ASP A 61 14.40 -21.08 -12.82
C ASP A 61 14.96 -21.41 -11.42
N LYS A 62 15.94 -22.29 -11.36
CA LYS A 62 16.58 -22.68 -10.09
C LYS A 62 17.54 -21.63 -9.53
N ASN A 63 17.94 -20.66 -10.37
CA ASN A 63 18.83 -19.56 -9.99
C ASN A 63 18.06 -18.26 -9.70
N ALA A 64 16.75 -18.36 -9.49
CA ALA A 64 15.89 -17.23 -9.16
C ALA A 64 15.20 -17.48 -7.81
N PRO A 65 14.60 -16.44 -7.19
CA PRO A 65 13.69 -16.64 -6.07
C PRO A 65 12.67 -17.74 -6.40
N ALA A 66 12.55 -18.72 -5.52
CA ALA A 66 11.66 -19.85 -5.78
C ALA A 66 10.20 -19.41 -5.85
N VAL A 67 9.82 -18.40 -5.04
CA VAL A 67 8.50 -17.78 -5.03
C VAL A 67 8.62 -16.36 -5.56
N LEU A 68 7.79 -16.01 -6.51
CA LEU A 68 7.74 -14.66 -7.10
C LEU A 68 6.61 -13.82 -6.50
N ALA A 69 5.49 -14.47 -6.17
CA ALA A 69 4.39 -13.88 -5.41
C ALA A 69 3.51 -14.95 -4.80
N TYR A 70 2.79 -14.61 -3.75
CA TYR A 70 1.66 -15.38 -3.25
C TYR A 70 0.68 -14.49 -2.48
N SER A 71 -0.57 -14.91 -2.47
CA SER A 71 -1.61 -14.35 -1.62
C SER A 71 -2.29 -15.52 -0.90
N PRO A 72 -2.46 -15.48 0.42
CA PRO A 72 -3.05 -16.58 1.16
C PRO A 72 -4.56 -16.71 0.94
N ASP A 73 -5.25 -15.64 0.58
CA ASP A 73 -6.71 -15.56 0.44
C ASP A 73 -7.18 -14.96 -0.91
N GLY A 74 -6.30 -14.34 -1.67
CA GLY A 74 -6.58 -13.77 -2.97
C GLY A 74 -6.70 -14.80 -4.09
N GLN A 75 -7.11 -14.37 -5.28
CA GLN A 75 -7.13 -15.21 -6.47
C GLN A 75 -6.29 -14.56 -7.57
N PHE A 76 -5.51 -15.38 -8.27
CA PHE A 76 -4.83 -14.94 -9.47
C PHE A 76 -5.85 -14.82 -10.61
N ASP A 77 -6.02 -13.60 -11.11
CA ASP A 77 -6.83 -13.32 -12.28
C ASP A 77 -5.98 -12.52 -13.29
N PRO A 78 -5.57 -13.15 -14.40
CA PRO A 78 -4.77 -12.48 -15.43
C PRO A 78 -5.58 -11.41 -16.21
N SER A 79 -6.91 -11.39 -16.05
CA SER A 79 -7.82 -10.40 -16.64
C SER A 79 -8.23 -9.30 -15.64
N SER A 80 -7.65 -9.31 -14.44
CA SER A 80 -7.91 -8.31 -13.41
C SER A 80 -7.71 -6.89 -13.94
N ASP A 81 -8.57 -5.98 -13.54
CA ASP A 81 -8.45 -4.56 -13.83
C ASP A 81 -7.60 -3.80 -12.80
N ASN A 82 -7.01 -4.52 -11.82
CA ASN A 82 -6.08 -3.96 -10.84
C ASN A 82 -4.80 -3.45 -11.52
N PRO A 83 -4.59 -2.13 -11.63
CA PRO A 83 -3.49 -1.57 -12.39
C PRO A 83 -2.13 -1.83 -11.74
N GLY A 84 -2.07 -1.91 -10.39
CA GLY A 84 -0.85 -2.20 -9.65
C GLY A 84 -0.38 -3.62 -9.84
N PHE A 85 -1.29 -4.59 -9.66
CA PHE A 85 -1.00 -6.00 -9.94
C PHE A 85 -0.59 -6.20 -11.41
N ASN A 86 -1.29 -5.60 -12.35
CA ASN A 86 -0.97 -5.70 -13.77
C ASN A 86 0.39 -5.08 -14.10
N TRP A 87 0.73 -3.95 -13.49
CA TRP A 87 2.05 -3.34 -13.62
C TRP A 87 3.15 -4.32 -13.16
N TRP A 88 3.04 -4.85 -11.94
CA TRP A 88 3.99 -5.82 -11.39
C TRP A 88 4.06 -7.09 -12.24
N PHE A 89 2.90 -7.68 -12.58
CA PHE A 89 2.84 -8.94 -13.32
C PHE A 89 3.43 -8.82 -14.74
N ASN A 90 3.23 -7.70 -15.40
CA ASN A 90 3.84 -7.42 -16.69
C ASN A 90 5.36 -7.22 -16.60
N ALA A 91 5.82 -6.59 -15.53
CA ALA A 91 7.24 -6.42 -15.28
C ALA A 91 7.93 -7.77 -14.99
N ILE A 92 7.35 -8.58 -14.09
CA ILE A 92 7.94 -9.89 -13.71
C ILE A 92 8.00 -10.87 -14.89
N LYS A 93 7.09 -10.80 -15.85
CA LYS A 93 7.15 -11.61 -17.09
C LYS A 93 8.36 -11.29 -17.97
N ARG A 94 8.89 -10.08 -17.88
CA ARG A 94 9.97 -9.55 -18.73
C ARG A 94 11.31 -9.46 -17.99
N ALA A 95 11.28 -9.34 -16.67
CA ALA A 95 12.47 -9.18 -15.86
C ALA A 95 13.40 -10.41 -15.95
N PRO A 96 14.73 -10.21 -16.02
CA PRO A 96 15.68 -11.29 -15.82
C PRO A 96 15.55 -11.83 -14.40
N ARG A 97 15.80 -13.12 -14.22
CA ARG A 97 15.81 -13.74 -12.89
C ARG A 97 17.12 -13.43 -12.19
N HIS A 98 17.07 -13.24 -10.89
CA HIS A 98 18.20 -12.96 -10.02
C HIS A 98 18.05 -13.70 -8.68
N ASP A 99 19.09 -13.72 -7.88
CA ASP A 99 19.02 -14.18 -6.49
C ASP A 99 18.16 -13.21 -5.65
N PRO A 100 17.49 -13.70 -4.58
CA PRO A 100 16.76 -12.83 -3.66
C PRO A 100 17.66 -11.72 -3.12
N ILE A 101 17.16 -10.49 -3.12
CA ILE A 101 17.83 -9.35 -2.51
C ILE A 101 17.34 -9.29 -1.07
N LEU A 102 18.21 -9.63 -0.14
CA LEU A 102 17.93 -9.67 1.29
C LEU A 102 18.86 -8.69 2.00
N PRO A 103 18.40 -7.99 3.02
CA PRO A 103 19.26 -7.19 3.89
C PRO A 103 20.20 -8.09 4.69
N ASP A 104 21.18 -7.48 5.35
CA ASP A 104 22.15 -8.19 6.18
C ASP A 104 21.44 -9.02 7.27
N PRO A 105 21.82 -10.31 7.42
CA PRO A 105 21.19 -11.17 8.40
C PRO A 105 21.31 -10.61 9.84
N GLY A 106 20.19 -10.56 10.54
CA GLY A 106 20.12 -10.14 11.94
C GLY A 106 20.01 -8.62 12.14
N ARG A 107 20.01 -7.81 11.08
CA ARG A 107 19.79 -6.36 11.19
C ARG A 107 18.31 -6.02 11.41
N PHE A 108 17.42 -6.83 10.86
CA PHE A 108 15.98 -6.65 10.95
C PHE A 108 15.31 -7.94 11.44
N PRO A 109 14.06 -7.90 11.92
CA PRO A 109 13.24 -9.09 12.13
C PRO A 109 13.18 -9.95 10.87
N SER A 110 13.03 -11.26 11.01
CA SER A 110 12.94 -12.17 9.85
C SER A 110 11.67 -11.93 9.00
N SER A 111 10.64 -11.36 9.60
CA SER A 111 9.39 -11.00 8.94
C SER A 111 8.67 -9.91 9.73
N VAL A 112 7.85 -9.13 9.04
CA VAL A 112 6.87 -8.19 9.60
C VAL A 112 5.52 -8.54 8.99
N ALA A 113 4.54 -8.86 9.84
CA ALA A 113 3.17 -9.12 9.38
C ALA A 113 2.57 -7.85 8.76
N PRO A 114 1.59 -7.97 7.84
CA PRO A 114 0.91 -6.82 7.28
C PRO A 114 0.37 -5.88 8.36
N LEU A 115 0.79 -4.62 8.31
CA LEU A 115 0.43 -3.60 9.28
C LEU A 115 -0.97 -3.04 8.99
N ILE A 116 -1.30 -2.86 7.71
CA ILE A 116 -2.57 -2.28 7.26
C ILE A 116 -3.63 -3.38 7.15
N LYS A 117 -4.81 -3.11 7.74
CA LYS A 117 -5.96 -4.01 7.69
C LYS A 117 -6.98 -3.62 6.62
N THR A 118 -6.95 -2.36 6.18
CA THR A 118 -7.94 -1.84 5.23
C THR A 118 -7.80 -2.50 3.87
N LYS A 119 -8.96 -2.86 3.29
CA LYS A 119 -9.13 -3.35 1.92
C LYS A 119 -9.84 -2.28 1.08
N TRP A 120 -9.31 -1.07 1.11
CA TRP A 120 -9.94 0.05 0.43
C TRP A 120 -9.62 0.06 -1.06
N GLY A 121 -10.43 0.79 -1.80
CA GLY A 121 -10.28 0.94 -3.25
C GLY A 121 -10.57 2.37 -3.70
N GLN A 122 -10.85 2.53 -4.98
CA GLN A 122 -11.04 3.84 -5.59
C GLN A 122 -12.49 4.12 -5.99
N ASN A 123 -13.35 3.09 -5.91
CA ASN A 123 -14.79 3.16 -6.24
C ASN A 123 -15.64 3.32 -4.97
N GLU A 124 -16.92 2.94 -5.02
CA GLU A 124 -17.82 3.02 -3.84
C GLU A 124 -17.30 2.19 -2.66
N PRO A 125 -17.45 2.74 -1.42
CA PRO A 125 -18.05 4.04 -1.08
C PRO A 125 -17.07 5.22 -1.22
N PHE A 126 -15.79 4.99 -1.40
CA PHE A 126 -14.69 5.95 -1.28
C PHE A 126 -14.84 7.17 -2.19
N ARG A 127 -15.49 7.03 -3.35
CA ARG A 127 -15.67 8.11 -4.33
C ARG A 127 -16.95 8.94 -4.16
N TYR A 128 -17.79 8.68 -3.17
CA TYR A 128 -19.10 9.37 -3.02
C TYR A 128 -19.03 10.89 -3.01
N MET A 129 -17.94 11.47 -2.57
CA MET A 129 -17.72 12.91 -2.53
C MET A 129 -16.87 13.45 -3.67
N CYS A 130 -16.31 12.59 -4.50
CA CYS A 130 -15.55 13.00 -5.68
C CYS A 130 -16.46 13.70 -6.71
N PRO A 131 -15.91 14.56 -7.58
CA PRO A 131 -16.70 15.21 -8.61
C PRO A 131 -17.29 14.18 -9.58
N PHE A 132 -18.40 14.53 -10.21
CA PHE A 132 -19.02 13.67 -11.21
C PHE A 132 -18.12 13.45 -12.42
N LEU A 133 -18.23 12.30 -13.04
CA LEU A 133 -17.46 11.94 -14.22
C LEU A 133 -17.75 12.85 -15.41
N ASN A 134 -19.02 13.29 -15.55
CA ASN A 134 -19.46 14.22 -16.56
C ASN A 134 -20.03 15.46 -15.86
N TYR A 135 -19.76 16.65 -16.42
CA TYR A 135 -20.45 17.85 -15.99
C TYR A 135 -21.90 17.77 -16.47
N GLU A 136 -22.80 17.73 -15.50
CA GLU A 136 -24.24 17.85 -15.76
C GLU A 136 -24.73 19.14 -15.10
N PRO A 137 -24.94 20.21 -15.91
CA PRO A 137 -25.68 21.35 -15.41
C PRO A 137 -27.04 20.84 -14.93
N ASP A 138 -27.59 21.45 -13.87
CA ASP A 138 -28.93 21.11 -13.39
C ASP A 138 -29.96 21.27 -14.51
N MET A 139 -30.21 20.17 -15.22
CA MET A 139 -31.14 20.09 -16.34
C MET A 139 -32.56 19.77 -15.87
N SER A 140 -32.76 19.53 -14.56
CA SER A 140 -34.07 19.23 -13.97
C SER A 140 -35.10 20.35 -14.23
N LYS A 141 -34.63 21.61 -14.30
CA LYS A 141 -35.44 22.77 -14.68
C LYS A 141 -35.99 22.72 -16.09
N TYR A 142 -35.41 21.87 -16.95
CA TYR A 142 -35.93 21.62 -18.32
C TYR A 142 -36.70 20.29 -18.42
N GLY A 143 -36.94 19.60 -17.30
CA GLY A 143 -37.60 18.30 -17.27
C GLY A 143 -36.70 17.15 -17.76
N ILE A 144 -35.39 17.36 -17.86
CA ILE A 144 -34.44 16.35 -18.29
C ILE A 144 -33.80 15.76 -17.03
N TYR A 145 -34.08 14.49 -16.78
CA TYR A 145 -33.46 13.70 -15.70
C TYR A 145 -32.49 12.76 -16.37
N LEU A 146 -31.19 13.01 -16.16
CA LEU A 146 -30.15 12.12 -16.65
C LEU A 146 -30.02 10.95 -15.69
N PRO A 147 -30.09 9.70 -16.14
CA PRO A 147 -29.85 8.58 -15.30
C PRO A 147 -28.35 8.52 -14.97
N ASP A 148 -28.06 8.35 -13.70
CA ASP A 148 -26.79 7.96 -13.15
C ASP A 148 -25.64 9.01 -13.22
N THR A 149 -25.54 9.77 -12.15
CA THR A 149 -24.41 10.63 -11.87
C THR A 149 -23.28 9.78 -11.25
N THR A 150 -22.47 9.17 -12.09
CA THR A 150 -21.30 8.42 -11.64
C THR A 150 -20.20 9.39 -11.21
N HIS A 151 -19.70 9.24 -9.98
CA HIS A 151 -18.54 9.98 -9.49
C HIS A 151 -17.25 9.47 -10.11
N ASN A 152 -16.27 10.36 -10.27
CA ASN A 152 -14.91 9.96 -10.63
C ASN A 152 -14.33 9.05 -9.54
N ALA A 153 -13.49 8.11 -9.95
CA ALA A 153 -12.69 7.35 -8.99
C ALA A 153 -11.78 8.28 -8.16
N VAL A 154 -11.54 7.91 -6.93
CA VAL A 154 -10.67 8.67 -6.00
C VAL A 154 -9.29 8.92 -6.60
N GLY A 155 -8.71 7.90 -7.23
CA GLY A 155 -7.33 7.85 -7.66
C GLY A 155 -6.46 7.04 -6.71
N CYS A 156 -5.44 6.38 -7.25
CA CYS A 156 -4.59 5.47 -6.46
C CYS A 156 -3.77 6.19 -5.38
N GLY A 157 -3.22 7.36 -5.68
CA GLY A 157 -2.47 8.16 -4.72
C GLY A 157 -3.32 8.57 -3.51
N PRO A 158 -4.46 9.23 -3.71
CA PRO A 158 -5.37 9.57 -2.61
C PRO A 158 -5.93 8.36 -1.86
N ALA A 159 -6.18 7.24 -2.54
CA ALA A 159 -6.62 6.01 -1.86
C ALA A 159 -5.52 5.44 -0.96
N ALA A 160 -4.26 5.44 -1.41
CA ALA A 160 -3.12 5.02 -0.59
C ALA A 160 -2.89 5.99 0.58
N MET A 161 -2.99 7.32 0.34
CA MET A 161 -2.93 8.31 1.42
C MET A 161 -4.01 8.08 2.46
N ALA A 162 -5.27 7.87 2.04
CA ALA A 162 -6.39 7.68 2.95
C ALA A 162 -6.24 6.41 3.81
N GLN A 163 -5.73 5.31 3.25
CA GLN A 163 -5.42 4.11 4.02
C GLN A 163 -4.30 4.35 5.05
N LEU A 164 -3.27 5.12 4.68
CA LEU A 164 -2.19 5.46 5.60
C LEU A 164 -2.69 6.39 6.72
N LEU A 165 -3.51 7.40 6.40
CA LEU A 165 -4.16 8.28 7.38
C LEU A 165 -5.05 7.49 8.34
N ASN A 166 -5.82 6.52 7.82
CA ASN A 166 -6.67 5.65 8.63
C ASN A 166 -5.86 4.68 9.49
N PHE A 167 -4.73 4.17 9.00
CA PHE A 167 -3.84 3.31 9.79
C PHE A 167 -3.35 4.01 11.06
N TYR A 168 -2.96 5.28 10.93
CA TYR A 168 -2.53 6.08 12.08
C TYR A 168 -3.67 6.74 12.84
N GLN A 169 -4.90 6.74 12.32
CA GLN A 169 -6.04 7.52 12.83
C GLN A 169 -5.64 8.97 13.15
N PHE A 170 -4.98 9.61 12.19
CA PHE A 170 -4.38 10.94 12.38
C PHE A 170 -4.39 11.74 11.06
N PRO A 171 -4.62 13.07 11.14
CA PRO A 171 -4.99 13.89 12.30
C PRO A 171 -6.50 13.90 12.56
N ASP A 172 -6.96 14.35 13.73
CA ASP A 172 -8.39 14.61 13.98
C ASP A 172 -8.94 15.69 13.07
N HIS A 173 -8.12 16.71 12.79
CA HIS A 173 -8.39 17.81 11.88
C HIS A 173 -7.18 18.08 10.99
N GLY A 174 -7.42 18.35 9.71
CA GLY A 174 -6.36 18.81 8.83
C GLY A 174 -5.99 20.28 9.06
N ARG A 175 -5.15 20.83 8.18
CA ARG A 175 -4.64 22.21 8.27
C ARG A 175 -4.89 22.97 6.98
N GLY A 176 -5.28 24.26 7.12
CA GLY A 176 -5.45 25.20 6.01
C GLY A 176 -6.52 24.80 5.02
N CYS A 177 -6.44 25.33 3.83
CA CYS A 177 -7.41 25.06 2.76
C CYS A 177 -6.71 24.81 1.41
N ARG A 178 -7.41 24.08 0.52
CA ARG A 178 -6.93 23.82 -0.85
C ARG A 178 -8.08 23.88 -1.83
N SER A 179 -7.81 24.46 -3.01
CA SER A 179 -8.73 24.44 -4.13
C SER A 179 -8.14 23.72 -5.33
N VAL A 180 -8.96 22.95 -6.03
CA VAL A 180 -8.64 22.30 -7.28
C VAL A 180 -9.69 22.64 -8.34
N VAL A 181 -9.30 22.68 -9.60
CA VAL A 181 -10.21 22.95 -10.72
C VAL A 181 -10.43 21.67 -11.51
N VAL A 182 -11.66 21.19 -11.49
CA VAL A 182 -12.10 20.09 -12.37
C VAL A 182 -12.54 20.67 -13.71
N LYS A 183 -11.93 20.20 -14.79
CA LYS A 183 -12.18 20.68 -16.14
C LYS A 183 -13.13 19.73 -16.86
N TYR A 184 -14.28 20.25 -17.26
CA TYR A 184 -15.25 19.58 -18.14
C TYR A 184 -15.30 20.28 -19.49
N ASP A 185 -15.84 19.62 -20.49
CA ASP A 185 -15.96 20.19 -21.83
C ASP A 185 -16.81 21.48 -21.86
N GLN A 186 -17.80 21.59 -20.95
CA GLN A 186 -18.75 22.70 -20.91
C GLN A 186 -18.44 23.73 -19.80
N ALA A 187 -17.65 23.38 -18.80
CA ALA A 187 -17.39 24.24 -17.64
C ALA A 187 -16.16 23.83 -16.85
N ASN A 188 -15.64 24.77 -16.07
CA ASN A 188 -14.69 24.48 -15.00
C ASN A 188 -15.40 24.59 -13.65
N VAL A 189 -15.22 23.61 -12.80
CA VAL A 189 -15.76 23.59 -11.43
C VAL A 189 -14.61 23.68 -10.44
N THR A 190 -14.63 24.67 -9.56
CA THR A 190 -13.66 24.80 -8.48
C THR A 190 -14.19 24.08 -7.24
N LEU A 191 -13.43 23.12 -6.75
CA LEU A 191 -13.67 22.42 -5.48
C LEU A 191 -12.73 23.03 -4.45
N THR A 192 -13.24 23.39 -3.29
CA THR A 192 -12.45 23.94 -2.17
C THR A 192 -12.73 23.12 -0.92
N VAL A 193 -11.69 22.69 -0.25
CA VAL A 193 -11.74 22.05 1.06
C VAL A 193 -11.04 22.94 2.07
N ASP A 194 -11.72 23.18 3.18
CA ASP A 194 -11.15 23.72 4.40
C ASP A 194 -10.92 22.55 5.36
N PHE A 195 -9.66 22.17 5.52
CA PHE A 195 -9.29 20.99 6.31
C PHE A 195 -9.42 21.22 7.81
N GLU A 196 -9.38 22.48 8.27
CA GLU A 196 -9.47 22.83 9.70
C GLU A 196 -10.88 22.62 10.26
N THR A 197 -11.90 22.72 9.40
CA THR A 197 -13.31 22.60 9.80
C THR A 197 -13.82 21.16 9.76
N ALA A 198 -13.07 20.24 9.18
CA ALA A 198 -13.47 18.85 9.06
C ALA A 198 -12.94 18.02 10.23
N THR A 199 -13.77 17.11 10.73
CA THR A 199 -13.35 16.07 11.69
C THR A 199 -13.43 14.73 10.99
N TYR A 200 -12.40 13.91 11.14
CA TYR A 200 -12.37 12.56 10.59
C TYR A 200 -12.93 11.58 11.64
N ASP A 201 -13.97 10.87 11.24
CA ASP A 201 -14.68 9.91 12.09
C ASP A 201 -14.07 8.51 11.94
N TRP A 202 -12.93 8.31 12.60
CA TRP A 202 -12.14 7.08 12.53
C TRP A 202 -12.94 5.84 12.96
N GLU A 203 -13.80 5.97 13.96
CA GLU A 203 -14.61 4.85 14.49
C GLU A 203 -15.60 4.31 13.47
N ASN A 204 -16.08 5.15 12.56
CA ASN A 204 -17.00 4.76 11.49
C ASN A 204 -16.29 4.33 10.20
N MET A 205 -14.96 4.31 10.15
CA MET A 205 -14.21 3.80 9.00
C MET A 205 -13.95 2.30 9.15
N LEU A 206 -14.54 1.49 8.25
CA LEU A 206 -14.37 0.04 8.27
C LEU A 206 -13.07 -0.38 7.57
N ASP A 207 -12.48 -1.47 8.03
CA ASP A 207 -11.35 -2.10 7.33
C ASP A 207 -11.77 -2.68 5.97
N ASP A 208 -12.95 -3.29 5.90
CA ASP A 208 -13.49 -3.95 4.70
C ASP A 208 -14.96 -3.60 4.49
N TYR A 209 -15.29 -3.08 3.33
CA TYR A 209 -16.65 -2.66 2.94
C TYR A 209 -17.40 -3.72 2.14
N SER A 210 -16.79 -4.87 1.84
CA SER A 210 -17.39 -5.94 1.04
C SER A 210 -18.58 -6.62 1.71
N GLY A 211 -18.62 -6.61 3.05
CA GLY A 211 -19.71 -7.15 3.86
C GLY A 211 -20.96 -6.25 3.96
N GLY A 212 -20.93 -5.08 3.32
CA GLY A 212 -21.95 -4.04 3.47
C GLY A 212 -21.59 -3.00 4.55
N TYR A 213 -22.20 -1.82 4.48
CA TYR A 213 -21.90 -0.69 5.36
C TYR A 213 -23.11 0.24 5.48
N THR A 214 -23.14 1.05 6.54
CA THR A 214 -24.17 2.10 6.71
C THR A 214 -23.77 3.34 5.89
N HIS A 215 -24.71 4.27 5.75
CA HIS A 215 -24.45 5.55 5.07
C HIS A 215 -23.34 6.34 5.79
N GLU A 216 -23.37 6.36 7.11
CA GLU A 216 -22.40 7.05 7.95
C GLU A 216 -20.99 6.46 7.75
N GLN A 217 -20.87 5.13 7.74
CA GLN A 217 -19.60 4.44 7.51
C GLN A 217 -19.03 4.71 6.10
N GLY A 218 -19.90 4.69 5.08
CA GLY A 218 -19.50 5.04 3.73
C GLY A 218 -19.09 6.51 3.59
N ALA A 219 -19.82 7.42 4.25
CA ALA A 219 -19.54 8.86 4.23
C ALA A 219 -18.23 9.22 4.94
N ALA A 220 -17.90 8.56 6.06
CA ALA A 220 -16.65 8.77 6.78
C ALA A 220 -15.43 8.46 5.89
N ALA A 221 -15.39 7.30 5.26
CA ALA A 221 -14.30 6.95 4.35
C ALA A 221 -14.27 7.82 3.09
N ALA A 222 -15.43 8.16 2.53
CA ALA A 222 -15.54 9.04 1.36
C ALA A 222 -15.00 10.45 1.64
N LEU A 223 -15.28 11.00 2.82
CA LEU A 223 -14.77 12.32 3.23
C LEU A 223 -13.24 12.32 3.27
N LEU A 224 -12.63 11.34 3.92
CA LEU A 224 -11.18 11.21 4.00
C LEU A 224 -10.54 11.07 2.62
N CYS A 225 -11.08 10.19 1.78
CA CYS A 225 -10.60 9.97 0.42
C CYS A 225 -10.72 11.23 -0.45
N TYR A 226 -11.84 11.94 -0.37
CA TYR A 226 -12.05 13.19 -1.08
C TYR A 226 -11.07 14.28 -0.61
N HIS A 227 -10.87 14.42 0.69
CA HIS A 227 -9.91 15.37 1.25
C HIS A 227 -8.48 15.04 0.83
N ALA A 228 -8.07 13.78 0.89
CA ALA A 228 -6.77 13.34 0.38
C ALA A 228 -6.59 13.69 -1.11
N ALA A 229 -7.64 13.52 -1.92
CA ALA A 229 -7.61 13.84 -3.34
C ALA A 229 -7.49 15.34 -3.61
N VAL A 230 -8.23 16.18 -2.89
CA VAL A 230 -8.12 17.64 -3.03
C VAL A 230 -6.78 18.14 -2.52
N ALA A 231 -6.31 17.65 -1.36
CA ALA A 231 -5.01 17.99 -0.80
C ALA A 231 -3.86 17.68 -1.77
N ALA A 232 -3.87 16.50 -2.37
CA ALA A 232 -2.87 16.06 -3.36
C ALA A 232 -3.12 16.64 -4.76
N GLN A 233 -4.05 17.57 -4.92
CA GLN A 233 -4.37 18.23 -6.18
C GLN A 233 -4.72 17.23 -7.31
N ALA A 234 -5.57 16.27 -7.01
CA ALA A 234 -5.98 15.27 -7.98
C ALA A 234 -6.56 15.92 -9.24
N ASN A 235 -6.03 15.51 -10.38
CA ASN A 235 -6.54 15.90 -11.68
C ASN A 235 -7.55 14.84 -12.15
N TRP A 236 -8.84 15.10 -11.90
CA TRP A 236 -9.90 14.21 -12.33
C TRP A 236 -10.17 14.34 -13.82
N THR A 237 -10.09 13.21 -14.50
CA THR A 237 -10.41 13.03 -15.93
C THR A 237 -11.32 11.82 -16.09
N ARG A 238 -11.80 11.57 -17.30
CA ARG A 238 -12.59 10.35 -17.60
C ARG A 238 -11.82 9.04 -17.32
N LEU A 239 -10.50 9.13 -17.11
CA LEU A 239 -9.64 7.97 -16.80
C LEU A 239 -9.38 7.81 -15.28
N GLY A 240 -10.01 8.64 -14.44
CA GLY A 240 -9.84 8.65 -13.00
C GLY A 240 -9.07 9.86 -12.47
N GLY A 241 -8.82 9.88 -11.17
CA GLY A 241 -8.03 10.91 -10.50
C GLY A 241 -6.53 10.57 -10.56
N ALA A 242 -5.74 11.46 -11.17
CA ALA A 242 -4.29 11.34 -11.20
C ALA A 242 -3.63 12.35 -10.26
N THR A 243 -2.59 11.94 -9.54
CA THR A 243 -1.79 12.79 -8.66
C THR A 243 -0.31 12.68 -9.00
N PHE A 244 0.45 13.71 -8.66
CA PHE A 244 1.91 13.67 -8.75
C PHE A 244 2.51 13.33 -7.38
N ASP A 245 3.61 12.58 -7.36
CA ASP A 245 4.25 12.13 -6.12
C ASP A 245 4.62 13.32 -5.19
N ASN A 246 5.13 14.41 -5.74
CA ASN A 246 5.42 15.62 -4.94
C ASN A 246 4.18 16.24 -4.32
N ASN A 247 3.02 16.16 -4.97
CA ASN A 247 1.78 16.68 -4.42
C ASN A 247 1.27 15.81 -3.27
N ILE A 248 1.46 14.50 -3.33
CA ILE A 248 1.16 13.57 -2.23
C ILE A 248 2.01 13.93 -1.02
N LEU A 249 3.33 14.05 -1.18
CA LEU A 249 4.24 14.42 -0.10
C LEU A 249 3.85 15.77 0.53
N THR A 250 3.64 16.78 -0.31
CA THR A 250 3.22 18.12 0.15
C THR A 250 1.91 18.07 0.92
N ALA A 251 0.92 17.30 0.42
CA ALA A 251 -0.37 17.16 1.07
C ALA A 251 -0.27 16.52 2.46
N MET A 252 0.53 15.47 2.60
CA MET A 252 0.73 14.77 3.88
C MET A 252 1.38 15.70 4.91
N ILE A 253 2.38 16.49 4.51
CA ILE A 253 3.07 17.42 5.40
C ILE A 253 2.19 18.64 5.72
N GLU A 254 1.72 19.37 4.70
CA GLU A 254 1.05 20.66 4.88
C GLU A 254 -0.37 20.53 5.44
N HIS A 255 -1.14 19.54 4.96
CA HIS A 255 -2.55 19.42 5.29
C HIS A 255 -2.86 18.36 6.35
N PHE A 256 -2.04 17.31 6.44
CA PHE A 256 -2.26 16.20 7.38
C PHE A 256 -1.24 16.12 8.51
N ASN A 257 -0.37 17.13 8.63
CA ASN A 257 0.60 17.23 9.74
C ASN A 257 1.52 16.00 9.89
N TYR A 258 2.00 15.46 8.78
CA TYR A 258 3.00 14.41 8.79
C TYR A 258 4.41 15.00 8.89
N ASN A 259 5.38 14.15 9.20
CA ASN A 259 6.77 14.52 9.47
C ASN A 259 7.36 15.39 8.35
N ASP A 260 7.87 16.57 8.73
CA ASP A 260 8.47 17.56 7.82
C ASP A 260 9.75 17.04 7.13
N SER A 261 10.39 16.00 7.71
CA SER A 261 11.58 15.36 7.13
C SER A 261 11.23 14.28 6.10
N ALA A 262 9.95 13.94 5.93
CA ALA A 262 9.51 12.96 4.95
C ALA A 262 10.00 13.31 3.53
N LYS A 263 10.36 12.30 2.76
CA LYS A 263 10.93 12.47 1.42
C LYS A 263 10.34 11.46 0.44
N PHE A 264 10.24 11.89 -0.81
CA PHE A 264 10.03 10.99 -1.92
C PHE A 264 11.40 10.65 -2.54
N LEU A 265 11.75 9.38 -2.55
CA LEU A 265 12.99 8.86 -3.09
C LEU A 265 12.75 8.19 -4.44
N ASN A 266 13.65 8.43 -5.39
CA ASN A 266 13.60 7.79 -6.71
C ASN A 266 14.55 6.59 -6.75
N ARG A 267 14.06 5.45 -7.17
CA ARG A 267 14.77 4.15 -7.21
C ARG A 267 16.15 4.20 -7.87
N PRO A 268 16.35 4.84 -9.04
CA PRO A 268 17.62 4.83 -9.75
C PRO A 268 18.81 5.46 -9.01
N LEU A 269 18.54 6.17 -7.92
CA LEU A 269 19.58 6.83 -7.12
C LEU A 269 20.20 5.92 -6.05
N TYR A 270 19.71 4.68 -5.92
CA TYR A 270 20.08 3.74 -4.87
C TYR A 270 20.42 2.37 -5.45
N ASP A 271 21.35 1.66 -4.82
CA ASP A 271 21.56 0.25 -5.09
C ASP A 271 20.43 -0.62 -4.51
N ASP A 272 20.37 -1.87 -4.97
CA ASP A 272 19.24 -2.76 -4.65
C ASP A 272 19.18 -3.11 -3.16
N VAL A 273 20.30 -3.33 -2.51
CA VAL A 273 20.35 -3.67 -1.08
C VAL A 273 19.91 -2.48 -0.24
N THR A 274 20.48 -1.30 -0.47
CA THR A 274 20.09 -0.07 0.21
C THR A 274 18.60 0.23 0.07
N TRP A 275 18.03 0.00 -1.13
CA TRP A 275 16.60 0.23 -1.36
C TRP A 275 15.71 -0.70 -0.54
N VAL A 276 16.04 -1.98 -0.52
CA VAL A 276 15.30 -2.98 0.27
C VAL A 276 15.48 -2.72 1.77
N GLU A 277 16.69 -2.37 2.22
CA GLU A 277 16.93 -2.04 3.63
C GLU A 277 16.10 -0.87 4.13
N MET A 278 15.92 0.19 3.33
CA MET A 278 15.05 1.32 3.72
C MET A 278 13.58 0.90 3.90
N ILE A 279 13.10 -0.03 3.05
CA ILE A 279 11.75 -0.60 3.21
C ILE A 279 11.66 -1.40 4.52
N TYR A 280 12.64 -2.28 4.77
CA TYR A 280 12.68 -3.10 5.99
C TYR A 280 12.80 -2.26 7.26
N GLU A 281 13.61 -1.21 7.23
CA GLU A 281 13.75 -0.27 8.35
C GLU A 281 12.42 0.42 8.68
N SER A 282 11.73 0.95 7.68
CA SER A 282 10.42 1.56 7.85
C SER A 282 9.41 0.59 8.46
N LEU A 283 9.29 -0.61 7.87
CA LEU A 283 8.32 -1.63 8.32
C LEU A 283 8.65 -2.19 9.71
N SER A 284 9.93 -2.38 10.03
CA SER A 284 10.36 -2.86 11.34
C SER A 284 10.09 -1.86 12.46
N ASN A 285 9.99 -0.57 12.12
CA ASN A 285 9.57 0.49 13.03
C ASN A 285 8.05 0.74 13.01
N GLY A 286 7.26 -0.15 12.40
CA GLY A 286 5.81 -0.05 12.36
C GLY A 286 5.26 0.99 11.36
N HIS A 287 6.07 1.43 10.40
CA HIS A 287 5.69 2.45 9.43
C HIS A 287 5.47 1.85 8.04
N PRO A 288 4.23 1.74 7.56
CA PRO A 288 3.95 1.33 6.18
C PRO A 288 4.56 2.31 5.17
N VAL A 289 4.99 1.78 4.03
CA VAL A 289 5.67 2.55 2.97
C VAL A 289 4.70 2.83 1.83
N LEU A 290 4.35 4.09 1.58
CA LEU A 290 3.67 4.47 0.37
C LEU A 290 4.66 4.37 -0.80
N TYR A 291 4.28 3.63 -1.84
CA TYR A 291 5.14 3.30 -2.97
C TYR A 291 4.51 3.73 -4.30
N SER A 292 5.35 4.10 -5.25
CA SER A 292 4.95 4.53 -6.59
C SER A 292 5.66 3.67 -7.63
N GLY A 293 4.88 3.05 -8.51
CA GLY A 293 5.39 2.35 -9.69
C GLY A 293 4.78 2.93 -10.95
N LYS A 294 5.60 3.15 -11.99
CA LYS A 294 5.15 3.70 -13.27
C LYS A 294 5.69 2.87 -14.42
N ASP A 295 4.93 2.77 -15.48
CA ASP A 295 5.33 2.10 -16.73
C ASP A 295 4.81 2.89 -17.93
N ILE A 296 5.51 2.77 -19.05
CA ILE A 296 5.00 3.28 -20.31
C ILE A 296 4.15 2.19 -20.96
N ASN A 297 2.86 2.45 -21.10
CA ASN A 297 2.03 1.61 -21.95
C ASN A 297 2.38 1.89 -23.42
N PHE A 298 3.22 1.02 -24.00
CA PHE A 298 3.71 1.18 -25.37
C PHE A 298 2.60 1.08 -26.43
N GLU A 299 1.48 0.42 -26.12
CA GLU A 299 0.37 0.31 -27.09
C GLU A 299 -0.33 1.64 -27.32
N VAL A 300 -0.40 2.48 -26.30
CA VAL A 300 -1.07 3.79 -26.34
C VAL A 300 -0.13 4.97 -26.11
N GLY A 301 1.14 4.73 -25.81
CA GLY A 301 2.15 5.77 -25.57
C GLY A 301 1.88 6.62 -24.31
N ILE A 302 1.14 6.08 -23.35
CA ILE A 302 0.76 6.79 -22.12
C ILE A 302 1.54 6.22 -20.95
N LEU A 303 2.08 7.10 -20.10
CA LEU A 303 2.64 6.73 -18.82
C LEU A 303 1.51 6.30 -17.88
N VAL A 304 1.52 5.06 -17.45
CA VAL A 304 0.59 4.50 -16.48
C VAL A 304 1.32 4.37 -15.15
N GLY A 305 0.78 4.96 -14.10
CA GLY A 305 1.35 4.88 -12.75
C GLY A 305 0.34 4.31 -11.77
N HIS A 306 0.84 3.72 -10.71
CA HIS A 306 0.05 3.27 -9.57
C HIS A 306 0.78 3.56 -8.26
N ASN A 307 0.05 4.11 -7.31
CA ASN A 307 0.49 4.25 -5.94
C ASN A 307 -0.19 3.18 -5.09
N PHE A 308 0.56 2.55 -4.22
CA PHE A 308 0.12 1.45 -3.36
C PHE A 308 0.92 1.46 -2.05
N ILE A 309 0.61 0.56 -1.14
CA ILE A 309 1.29 0.50 0.13
C ILE A 309 2.03 -0.83 0.27
N ILE A 310 3.28 -0.74 0.72
CA ILE A 310 4.05 -1.88 1.22
C ILE A 310 3.95 -1.82 2.74
N ASP A 311 3.42 -2.88 3.36
CA ASP A 311 3.08 -2.85 4.78
C ASP A 311 3.54 -4.08 5.57
N GLY A 312 4.38 -4.92 4.96
CA GLY A 312 4.98 -6.08 5.61
C GLY A 312 6.02 -6.75 4.73
N TYR A 313 6.69 -7.76 5.26
CA TYR A 313 7.59 -8.64 4.50
C TYR A 313 7.70 -10.01 5.16
N ASP A 314 8.07 -11.01 4.36
CA ASP A 314 8.23 -12.39 4.82
C ASP A 314 9.71 -12.83 4.88
N GLU A 315 9.93 -14.01 5.43
CA GLU A 315 11.25 -14.63 5.57
C GLU A 315 11.95 -14.97 4.23
N ASN A 316 11.20 -14.94 3.12
CA ASN A 316 11.73 -15.21 1.77
C ASN A 316 12.17 -13.93 1.04
N GLY A 317 12.00 -12.75 1.64
CA GLY A 317 12.32 -11.46 1.05
C GLY A 317 11.21 -10.88 0.17
N LEU A 318 10.01 -11.42 0.26
CA LEU A 318 8.84 -10.86 -0.42
C LEU A 318 8.21 -9.79 0.47
N VAL A 319 7.83 -8.67 -0.12
CA VAL A 319 7.11 -7.61 0.59
C VAL A 319 5.62 -7.79 0.43
N HIS A 320 4.86 -7.56 1.51
CA HIS A 320 3.41 -7.52 1.43
C HIS A 320 2.96 -6.20 0.82
N VAL A 321 2.04 -6.29 -0.15
CA VAL A 321 1.51 -5.16 -0.91
C VAL A 321 0.01 -5.09 -0.76
N ASN A 322 -0.48 -3.94 -0.33
CA ASN A 322 -1.87 -3.53 -0.43
C ASN A 322 -2.00 -2.65 -1.69
N TRP A 323 -2.63 -3.17 -2.72
CA TRP A 323 -2.76 -2.50 -4.02
C TRP A 323 -3.75 -1.33 -4.02
N GLY A 324 -4.55 -1.14 -2.97
CA GLY A 324 -5.63 -0.15 -2.97
C GLY A 324 -6.74 -0.48 -3.98
N TRP A 325 -7.04 -1.78 -4.14
CA TRP A 325 -8.01 -2.30 -5.11
C TRP A 325 -8.99 -3.28 -4.47
N HIS A 326 -9.63 -2.83 -3.37
CA HIS A 326 -10.60 -3.62 -2.59
C HIS A 326 -10.04 -4.97 -2.09
N GLY A 327 -8.77 -5.02 -1.74
CA GLY A 327 -8.09 -6.25 -1.31
C GLY A 327 -7.81 -7.26 -2.42
N GLN A 328 -8.15 -6.93 -3.67
CA GLN A 328 -7.92 -7.83 -4.81
C GLN A 328 -6.43 -7.96 -5.08
N GLN A 329 -5.94 -9.18 -5.10
CA GLN A 329 -4.54 -9.54 -5.26
C GLN A 329 -3.59 -8.97 -4.20
N ASP A 330 -4.07 -8.46 -3.06
CA ASP A 330 -3.19 -8.13 -1.96
C ASP A 330 -2.43 -9.39 -1.52
N GLY A 331 -1.15 -9.24 -1.20
CA GLY A 331 -0.29 -10.40 -0.92
C GLY A 331 1.19 -10.07 -0.94
N TYR A 332 2.01 -11.09 -1.01
CA TYR A 332 3.46 -10.99 -0.98
C TYR A 332 4.06 -11.06 -2.39
N TYR A 333 4.95 -10.13 -2.71
CA TYR A 333 5.50 -9.93 -4.05
C TYR A 333 7.01 -9.73 -4.03
N ASP A 334 7.69 -10.31 -5.01
CA ASP A 334 9.09 -9.97 -5.30
C ASP A 334 9.12 -8.61 -6.02
N ILE A 335 9.34 -7.56 -5.24
CA ILE A 335 9.46 -6.21 -5.79
C ILE A 335 10.90 -5.89 -6.19
N ALA A 336 11.87 -6.61 -5.66
CA ALA A 336 13.27 -6.44 -5.99
C ALA A 336 13.60 -6.88 -7.43
N THR A 337 12.90 -7.89 -7.96
CA THR A 337 13.03 -8.33 -9.36
C THR A 337 12.75 -7.21 -10.36
N LEU A 338 11.98 -6.19 -10.00
CA LEU A 338 11.67 -5.07 -10.88
C LEU A 338 12.88 -4.17 -11.16
N THR A 339 13.99 -4.37 -10.46
CA THR A 339 15.16 -3.50 -10.46
C THR A 339 16.37 -4.07 -11.21
N VAL A 340 16.37 -5.36 -11.56
CA VAL A 340 17.53 -6.04 -12.15
C VAL A 340 17.50 -6.01 -13.67
N GLY A 341 18.48 -5.34 -14.25
CA GLY A 341 18.72 -5.25 -15.69
C GLY A 341 18.32 -3.90 -16.29
N LYS A 342 18.87 -3.59 -17.47
CA LYS A 342 18.60 -2.35 -18.24
C LYS A 342 17.19 -2.32 -18.88
N LEU A 343 16.19 -2.81 -18.20
CA LEU A 343 14.81 -2.63 -18.61
C LEU A 343 14.34 -1.26 -18.13
N SER A 344 13.65 -0.52 -18.94
CA SER A 344 13.23 0.85 -18.74
C SER A 344 12.27 1.10 -17.54
N PHE A 345 12.09 0.09 -16.68
CA PHE A 345 11.23 0.15 -15.49
C PHE A 345 11.96 0.74 -14.26
N ASP A 346 13.29 0.67 -14.24
CA ASP A 346 14.12 1.12 -13.12
C ASP A 346 13.97 2.64 -12.87
N ASP A 347 13.66 3.40 -13.92
CA ASP A 347 13.61 4.86 -13.88
C ASP A 347 12.30 5.41 -13.26
N TRP A 348 11.31 4.55 -12.94
CA TRP A 348 9.96 4.99 -12.62
C TRP A 348 9.40 4.40 -11.33
N GLN A 349 10.26 3.97 -10.42
CA GLN A 349 9.87 3.58 -9.08
C GLN A 349 10.29 4.63 -8.06
N GLY A 350 9.49 4.77 -7.02
CA GLY A 350 9.80 5.63 -5.89
C GLY A 350 9.04 5.22 -4.64
N MET A 351 9.54 5.65 -3.50
CA MET A 351 8.89 5.44 -2.21
C MET A 351 8.95 6.69 -1.36
N TYR A 352 8.03 6.78 -0.42
CA TYR A 352 8.02 7.81 0.59
C TYR A 352 8.63 7.22 1.87
N VAL A 353 9.68 7.84 2.35
CA VAL A 353 10.34 7.48 3.61
C VAL A 353 10.01 8.53 4.67
N ASP A 354 10.06 8.13 5.93
CA ASP A 354 9.74 8.96 7.09
C ASP A 354 8.32 9.57 7.04
N LEU A 355 7.39 8.92 6.34
CA LEU A 355 6.02 9.37 6.14
C LEU A 355 5.11 8.86 7.26
N TYR A 356 5.25 9.41 8.43
CA TYR A 356 4.47 9.13 9.63
C TYR A 356 3.96 10.42 10.28
N PRO A 357 2.95 10.37 11.16
CA PRO A 357 2.38 11.53 11.82
C PRO A 357 3.43 12.35 12.58
N ASN A 358 3.37 13.68 12.44
CA ASN A 358 4.13 14.59 13.28
C ASN A 358 3.34 14.78 14.59
N ARG A 359 3.24 13.71 15.38
CA ARG A 359 2.61 13.79 16.70
C ARG A 359 3.54 14.60 17.60
N THR A 360 3.01 15.59 18.30
CA THR A 360 3.69 16.15 19.46
C THR A 360 3.82 14.99 20.44
N ALA A 361 5.04 14.67 20.81
CA ALA A 361 5.27 13.61 21.79
C ALA A 361 4.40 13.90 23.03
N LEU A 362 3.40 13.07 23.27
CA LEU A 362 2.61 13.13 24.47
C LEU A 362 3.42 12.42 25.55
N LEU A 363 3.72 13.12 26.61
CA LEU A 363 4.45 12.52 27.73
C LEU A 363 3.67 11.29 28.23
N GLY A 364 4.30 10.12 28.17
CA GLY A 364 3.70 8.85 28.50
C GLY A 364 3.11 8.06 27.30
N ASP A 365 3.10 8.60 26.09
CA ASP A 365 2.76 7.88 24.86
C ASP A 365 3.99 7.14 24.33
N VAL A 366 4.33 6.05 25.02
CA VAL A 366 5.58 5.32 24.81
C VAL A 366 5.58 4.50 23.51
N ASN A 367 4.40 4.08 23.04
CA ASN A 367 4.23 3.34 21.80
C ASN A 367 4.04 4.25 20.59
N GLY A 368 3.86 5.57 20.79
CA GLY A 368 3.70 6.57 19.74
C GLY A 368 2.36 6.51 18.99
N ASP A 369 1.32 5.90 19.58
CA ASP A 369 0.01 5.78 18.94
C ASP A 369 -0.87 7.03 19.08
N GLY A 370 -0.44 7.99 19.89
CA GLY A 370 -1.11 9.28 20.16
C GLY A 370 -2.12 9.23 21.29
N SER A 371 -2.18 8.11 22.02
CA SER A 371 -2.95 7.95 23.26
C SER A 371 -1.98 7.73 24.42
N VAL A 372 -2.41 7.94 25.63
CA VAL A 372 -1.66 7.54 26.82
C VAL A 372 -2.56 6.58 27.60
N ASP A 373 -2.29 5.29 27.47
CA ASP A 373 -3.11 4.22 28.04
C ASP A 373 -2.29 3.04 28.59
N ILE A 374 -2.96 1.92 28.89
CA ILE A 374 -2.28 0.75 29.51
C ILE A 374 -1.29 0.06 28.56
N VAL A 375 -1.43 0.25 27.25
CA VAL A 375 -0.50 -0.31 26.27
C VAL A 375 0.86 0.37 26.36
N ASP A 376 0.90 1.69 26.63
CA ASP A 376 2.14 2.43 26.89
C ASP A 376 2.86 1.95 28.14
N ALA A 377 2.11 1.75 29.20
CA ALA A 377 2.69 1.19 30.43
C ALA A 377 3.30 -0.21 30.20
N SER A 378 2.63 -1.05 29.41
CA SER A 378 3.14 -2.36 29.01
C SER A 378 4.39 -2.23 28.14
N THR A 379 4.38 -1.33 27.16
CA THR A 379 5.51 -1.06 26.27
C THR A 379 6.73 -0.57 27.05
N LEU A 380 6.52 0.37 27.97
CA LEU A 380 7.61 0.88 28.85
C LEU A 380 8.21 -0.22 29.70
N ILE A 381 7.38 -1.08 30.29
CA ILE A 381 7.85 -2.23 31.05
C ILE A 381 8.68 -3.18 30.19
N ASP A 382 8.24 -3.47 28.96
CA ASP A 382 8.97 -4.33 28.04
C ASP A 382 10.32 -3.73 27.61
N ILE A 383 10.39 -2.42 27.39
CA ILE A 383 11.63 -1.68 27.15
C ILE A 383 12.60 -1.87 28.33
N LEU A 384 12.14 -1.65 29.56
CA LEU A 384 12.95 -1.77 30.76
C LEU A 384 13.43 -3.21 31.00
N LEU A 385 12.60 -4.21 30.74
CA LEU A 385 12.94 -5.63 30.90
C LEU A 385 13.93 -6.12 29.84
N THR A 386 13.84 -5.63 28.62
CA THR A 386 14.72 -6.04 27.51
C THR A 386 16.01 -5.23 27.47
N GLY A 387 16.07 -4.09 28.13
CA GLY A 387 17.19 -3.13 28.06
C GLY A 387 17.28 -2.51 26.65
N SER A 388 16.15 -2.35 25.97
CA SER A 388 16.08 -1.70 24.66
C SER A 388 16.29 -0.19 24.81
N ASP A 389 17.13 0.40 23.95
CA ASP A 389 17.29 1.86 23.83
C ASP A 389 16.33 2.45 22.78
N ASN A 390 15.37 1.66 22.28
CA ASN A 390 14.41 2.09 21.25
C ASN A 390 13.17 2.72 21.91
N TYR A 391 13.32 3.94 22.41
CA TYR A 391 12.25 4.76 22.97
C TYR A 391 12.51 6.24 22.71
N GLY A 392 11.43 7.04 22.67
CA GLY A 392 11.50 8.48 22.55
C GLY A 392 11.51 9.20 23.90
N PRO A 393 11.61 10.53 23.89
CA PRO A 393 11.62 11.35 25.11
C PRO A 393 10.32 11.26 25.91
N GLU A 394 9.22 10.80 25.31
CA GLU A 394 7.92 10.58 25.94
C GLU A 394 7.93 9.45 26.99
N ALA A 395 8.94 8.57 26.94
CA ALA A 395 9.12 7.50 27.91
C ALA A 395 9.68 7.99 29.25
N ASP A 396 10.36 9.14 29.28
CA ASP A 396 10.80 9.84 30.49
C ASP A 396 9.63 10.62 31.09
N VAL A 397 8.72 9.90 31.74
CA VAL A 397 7.42 10.44 32.20
C VAL A 397 7.57 11.42 33.34
N ASN A 398 8.66 11.29 34.09
CA ASN A 398 8.97 12.18 35.20
C ASN A 398 9.91 13.35 34.84
N GLU A 399 10.40 13.39 33.60
CA GLU A 399 11.31 14.39 33.04
C GLU A 399 12.63 14.54 33.83
N ASP A 400 13.14 13.44 34.41
CA ASP A 400 14.39 13.48 35.16
C ASP A 400 15.64 13.17 34.30
N GLY A 401 15.44 12.83 33.02
CA GLY A 401 16.48 12.55 32.04
C GLY A 401 16.90 11.08 31.99
N ASN A 402 16.22 10.19 32.75
CA ASN A 402 16.43 8.76 32.68
C ASN A 402 15.08 8.08 32.38
N VAL A 403 15.12 6.97 31.67
CA VAL A 403 13.94 6.11 31.50
C VAL A 403 14.13 4.88 32.35
N ASP A 404 13.38 4.79 33.47
CA ASP A 404 13.50 3.72 34.46
C ASP A 404 12.13 3.32 35.07
N ILE A 405 12.17 2.52 36.12
CA ILE A 405 10.96 2.02 36.79
C ILE A 405 10.12 3.13 37.44
N ALA A 406 10.68 4.31 37.69
CA ALA A 406 9.95 5.43 38.24
C ALA A 406 8.97 5.97 37.22
N ASP A 407 9.34 6.01 35.94
CA ASP A 407 8.48 6.43 34.84
C ASP A 407 7.31 5.49 34.66
N ALA A 408 7.57 4.18 34.63
CA ALA A 408 6.51 3.18 34.56
C ALA A 408 5.53 3.30 35.72
N SER A 409 6.02 3.58 36.94
CA SER A 409 5.18 3.76 38.11
C SER A 409 4.31 5.01 37.99
N ILE A 410 4.87 6.13 37.56
CA ILE A 410 4.14 7.39 37.36
C ILE A 410 3.10 7.26 36.23
N LEU A 411 3.47 6.59 35.15
CA LEU A 411 2.54 6.33 34.05
C LEU A 411 1.33 5.51 34.49
N ILE A 412 1.57 4.42 35.22
CA ILE A 412 0.52 3.58 35.80
C ILE A 412 -0.36 4.39 36.78
N ASP A 413 0.24 5.17 37.69
CA ASP A 413 -0.51 6.02 38.59
C ASP A 413 -1.36 7.05 37.85
N THR A 414 -0.83 7.65 36.80
CA THR A 414 -1.56 8.60 35.95
C THR A 414 -2.79 7.95 35.28
N LEU A 415 -2.67 6.70 34.83
CA LEU A 415 -3.75 5.95 34.20
C LEU A 415 -4.81 5.49 35.22
N LEU A 416 -4.44 5.19 36.43
CA LEU A 416 -5.38 4.73 37.46
C LEU A 416 -6.23 5.87 38.08
N PHE A 417 -5.75 7.11 37.98
CA PHE A 417 -6.42 8.27 38.58
C PHE A 417 -7.00 9.25 37.55
N LYS A 418 -7.02 8.86 36.28
CA LYS A 418 -7.85 9.51 35.23
C LYS A 418 -9.29 8.99 35.34
#